data_d033db66c986e88f47d4a7e98181f124
#
_entry.id   d033db66c986e88f47d4a7e98181f124
#
_cell.length_a   1.000
_cell.length_b   1.000
_cell.length_c   1.000
_cell.angle_alpha   90.00
_cell.angle_beta   90.00
_cell.angle_gamma   90.00
#
_symmetry.space_group_name_H-M   'P 1'
#
loop_
_entity.id
_entity.type
_entity.pdbx_description
1 polymer ?
#
loop_
_entity_poly.entity_id
_entity_poly.type
_entity_poly.pdbx_seq_one_letter_code
_entity_poly.pdbx_strand_id
1 'polypeptide(L)' 'MEVVTYRLYYGDPVSVLRYARSEQFSTEHEALQRARELLEEDCATAVAIHDDAGNRLSGLPLQLKLGYRCE' A
#
# COMPACT_ATOMS: atom_id res chain seq x y z
N MET A 1 -10.44 -23.21 -5.37
CA MET A 1 -9.26 -22.50 -4.90
C MET A 1 -9.58 -21.02 -4.78
N GLU A 2 -9.51 -20.46 -3.59
CA GLU A 2 -9.80 -19.06 -3.40
C GLU A 2 -8.61 -18.21 -3.81
N VAL A 3 -8.88 -17.20 -4.63
CA VAL A 3 -7.86 -16.23 -5.03
C VAL A 3 -8.04 -14.99 -4.16
N VAL A 4 -7.08 -14.73 -3.29
CA VAL A 4 -7.09 -13.53 -2.45
C VAL A 4 -6.58 -12.37 -3.31
N THR A 5 -7.35 -11.28 -3.31
CA THR A 5 -6.96 -10.08 -4.06
C THR A 5 -6.51 -9.01 -3.08
N TYR A 6 -5.37 -8.42 -3.37
CA TYR A 6 -4.83 -7.30 -2.60
C TYR A 6 -4.97 -6.05 -3.44
N ARG A 7 -5.53 -5.00 -2.84
CA ARG A 7 -5.66 -3.68 -3.47
C ARG A 7 -4.73 -2.71 -2.80
N LEU A 8 -3.91 -2.07 -3.60
CA LEU A 8 -3.01 -1.03 -3.15
C LEU A 8 -3.60 0.32 -3.54
N TYR A 9 -3.83 1.17 -2.54
CA TYR A 9 -4.32 2.54 -2.77
C TYR A 9 -3.19 3.52 -2.48
N TYR A 10 -3.02 4.51 -3.33
CA TYR A 10 -1.97 5.50 -3.12
C TYR A 10 -2.34 6.85 -3.72
N GLY A 11 -1.67 7.90 -3.26
CA GLY A 11 -1.89 9.25 -3.74
C GLY A 11 -1.22 10.29 -2.87
N ASP A 12 -1.57 11.56 -3.11
CA ASP A 12 -1.02 12.71 -2.40
C ASP A 12 -1.64 12.79 -1.00
N PRO A 13 -0.83 12.77 0.08
CA PRO A 13 -1.34 12.81 1.45
C PRO A 13 -2.04 14.11 1.82
N VAL A 14 -1.76 15.21 1.10
CA VAL A 14 -2.37 16.51 1.39
C VAL A 14 -3.59 16.81 0.52
N SER A 15 -3.87 15.94 -0.46
CA SER A 15 -5.04 16.07 -1.34
C SER A 15 -6.30 15.54 -0.66
N VAL A 16 -7.45 16.12 -0.98
CA VAL A 16 -8.74 15.56 -0.55
C VAL A 16 -8.98 14.19 -1.19
N LEU A 17 -8.31 13.90 -2.31
CA LEU A 17 -8.35 12.60 -2.99
C LEU A 17 -7.09 11.80 -2.68
N ARG A 18 -6.83 11.63 -1.36
CA ARG A 18 -5.62 10.97 -0.85
C ARG A 18 -5.30 9.63 -1.54
N TYR A 19 -6.31 8.83 -1.82
CA TYR A 19 -6.16 7.53 -2.46
C TYR A 19 -6.79 7.53 -3.85
N ALA A 20 -6.36 8.49 -4.68
CA ALA A 20 -6.92 8.68 -6.02
C ALA A 20 -6.57 7.56 -6.99
N ARG A 21 -5.53 6.79 -6.70
CA ARG A 21 -5.06 5.70 -7.57
C ARG A 21 -5.08 4.38 -6.83
N SER A 22 -5.31 3.31 -7.57
CA SER A 22 -5.28 1.96 -6.99
C SER A 22 -4.76 0.96 -8.01
N GLU A 23 -4.15 -0.12 -7.48
CA GLU A 23 -3.67 -1.25 -8.27
C GLU A 23 -4.07 -2.52 -7.56
N GLN A 24 -4.29 -3.59 -8.33
CA GLN A 24 -4.63 -4.90 -7.79
C GLN A 24 -3.48 -5.86 -7.97
N PHE A 25 -3.29 -6.73 -6.98
CA PHE A 25 -2.26 -7.76 -7.00
C PHE A 25 -2.86 -9.07 -6.53
N SER A 26 -2.33 -10.18 -7.04
CA SER A 26 -2.79 -11.51 -6.66
C SER A 26 -2.07 -12.06 -5.44
N THR A 27 -0.96 -11.45 -5.03
CA THR A 27 -0.20 -11.85 -3.84
C THR A 27 0.13 -10.66 -2.97
N GLU A 28 0.25 -10.91 -1.65
CA GLU A 28 0.67 -9.88 -0.70
C GLU A 28 2.08 -9.39 -1.02
N HIS A 29 2.97 -10.29 -1.42
CA HIS A 29 4.34 -9.95 -1.75
C HIS A 29 4.42 -8.89 -2.86
N GLU A 30 3.63 -9.05 -3.91
CA GLU A 30 3.59 -8.09 -5.01
C GLU A 30 3.07 -6.73 -4.55
N ALA A 31 2.01 -6.74 -3.74
CA ALA A 31 1.44 -5.51 -3.20
C ALA A 31 2.46 -4.78 -2.32
N LEU A 32 3.15 -5.50 -1.44
CA LEU A 32 4.18 -4.93 -0.57
C LEU A 32 5.34 -4.37 -1.37
N GLN A 33 5.77 -5.09 -2.39
CA GLN A 33 6.88 -4.64 -3.24
C GLN A 33 6.53 -3.32 -3.95
N ARG A 34 5.32 -3.23 -4.46
CA ARG A 34 4.86 -1.99 -5.11
C ARG A 34 4.74 -0.84 -4.11
N ALA A 35 4.24 -1.11 -2.91
CA ALA A 35 4.15 -0.12 -1.85
C ALA A 35 5.52 0.45 -1.50
N ARG A 36 6.53 -0.43 -1.40
CA ARG A 36 7.90 -0.03 -1.13
C ARG A 36 8.44 0.88 -2.23
N GLU A 37 8.22 0.53 -3.49
CA GLU A 37 8.64 1.35 -4.63
C GLU A 37 8.06 2.76 -4.56
N LEU A 38 6.77 2.86 -4.23
CA LEU A 38 6.10 4.16 -4.10
C LEU A 38 6.70 5.00 -2.99
N LEU A 39 7.01 4.39 -1.85
CA LEU A 39 7.62 5.09 -0.72
C LEU A 39 9.08 5.46 -1.00
N GLU A 40 9.79 4.67 -1.77
CA GLU A 40 11.15 4.99 -2.17
C GLU A 40 11.21 6.20 -3.10
N GLU A 41 10.19 6.37 -3.94
CA GLU A 41 10.09 7.55 -4.80
C GLU A 41 9.75 8.81 -4.00
N ASP A 42 8.79 8.68 -3.08
CA ASP A 42 8.36 9.82 -2.25
C ASP A 42 7.77 9.29 -0.95
N CYS A 43 8.47 9.49 0.14
CA CYS A 43 8.03 9.08 1.48
C CYS A 43 6.75 9.76 1.92
N ALA A 44 6.37 10.87 1.31
CA ALA A 44 5.13 11.57 1.62
C ALA A 44 3.91 10.93 0.97
N THR A 45 4.11 9.98 0.04
CA THR A 45 2.99 9.29 -0.62
C THR A 45 2.13 8.55 0.40
N ALA A 46 0.82 8.79 0.35
CA ALA A 46 -0.13 8.02 1.15
C ALA A 46 -0.31 6.66 0.49
N VAL A 47 -0.06 5.59 1.23
CA VAL A 47 -0.15 4.21 0.73
C VAL A 47 -0.94 3.36 1.70
N ALA A 48 -1.87 2.56 1.19
CA ALA A 48 -2.64 1.61 1.99
C ALA A 48 -2.87 0.33 1.19
N ILE A 49 -2.82 -0.81 1.85
CA ILE A 49 -3.11 -2.11 1.24
C ILE A 49 -4.33 -2.69 1.93
N HIS A 50 -5.31 -3.10 1.14
CA HIS A 50 -6.52 -3.78 1.63
C HIS A 50 -6.62 -5.16 1.00
N ASP A 51 -7.05 -6.16 1.77
CA ASP A 51 -7.30 -7.49 1.24
C ASP A 51 -8.79 -7.83 1.25
N ASP A 52 -9.15 -8.98 0.69
CA ASP A 52 -10.54 -9.42 0.62
C ASP A 52 -11.12 -9.82 1.97
N ALA A 53 -10.27 -10.06 2.96
CA ALA A 53 -10.69 -10.40 4.32
C ALA A 53 -11.02 -9.17 5.17
N GLY A 54 -10.85 -7.98 4.60
CA GLY A 54 -11.11 -6.73 5.31
C GLY A 54 -9.92 -6.19 6.09
N ASN A 55 -8.76 -6.82 5.98
CA ASN A 55 -7.54 -6.32 6.61
C ASN A 55 -7.02 -5.10 5.88
N ARG A 56 -6.55 -4.14 6.66
CA ARG A 56 -5.97 -2.89 6.13
C ARG A 56 -4.57 -2.72 6.69
N LEU A 57 -3.67 -2.29 5.84
CA LEU A 57 -2.28 -2.05 6.23
C LEU A 57 -1.86 -0.70 5.66
N SER A 58 -1.53 0.24 6.53
CA SER A 58 -1.13 1.59 6.12
C SER A 58 -0.26 2.23 7.20
N GLY A 59 0.39 3.34 6.86
CA GLY A 59 1.21 4.09 7.81
C GLY A 59 2.35 3.27 8.40
N LEU A 60 2.58 3.43 9.69
CA LEU A 60 3.70 2.77 10.37
C LEU A 60 3.62 1.23 10.33
N PRO A 61 2.46 0.60 10.55
CA PRO A 61 2.36 -0.85 10.40
C PRO A 61 2.79 -1.36 9.02
N LEU A 62 2.46 -0.62 7.96
CA LEU A 62 2.88 -0.97 6.61
C LEU A 62 4.40 -0.88 6.47
N GLN A 63 5.01 0.18 7.00
CA GLN A 63 6.46 0.36 6.96
C GLN A 63 7.19 -0.76 7.70
N LEU A 64 6.65 -1.18 8.84
CA LEU A 64 7.21 -2.29 9.61
C LEU A 64 7.13 -3.60 8.82
N LYS A 65 6.02 -3.84 8.15
CA LYS A 65 5.82 -5.02 7.32
C LYS A 65 6.79 -5.05 6.14
N LEU A 66 7.06 -3.88 5.55
CA LEU A 66 7.99 -3.74 4.44
C LEU A 66 9.45 -3.86 4.87
N GLY A 67 9.76 -3.63 6.15
CA GLY A 67 11.13 -3.46 6.60
C GLY A 67 11.77 -2.19 6.07
N TYR A 68 10.97 -1.20 5.71
CA TYR A 68 11.40 0.07 5.14
C TYR A 68 10.83 1.23 5.95
N ARG A 69 11.70 2.10 6.43
CA ARG A 69 11.28 3.29 7.18
C ARG A 69 11.60 4.55 6.39
N CYS A 70 10.60 5.41 6.32
CA CYS A 70 10.79 6.77 5.81
C CYS A 70 11.23 7.66 6.99
N GLU A 71 12.33 8.31 6.80
CA GLU A 71 12.83 9.28 7.77
C GLU A 71 12.53 10.71 7.33
#